data_ef2806006f98019474d900d0f742b68e
#
_entry.id   ef2806006f98019474d900d0f742b68e
#
_cell.length_a   1.000
_cell.length_b   1.000
_cell.length_c   1.000
_cell.angle_alpha   90.00
_cell.angle_beta   90.00
_cell.angle_gamma   90.00
#
_symmetry.space_group_name_H-M   'P 1'
#
loop_
_entity.id
_entity.type
_entity.pdbx_description
1 polymer ?
#
loop_
_entity_poly.entity_id
_entity_poly.type
_entity_poly.pdbx_seq_one_letter_code
_entity_poly.pdbx_strand_id
1 'polypeptide(L)'
;MLGRNSLGLILFIIALFYNCSTKKDVLYVQDVSDKELYNVSYDEYKIQLDDVLKISILSKDPETTLEFNPSASNVTNSKEILLYNGYQVNQNGNINFSSIGEINVEGLTIIQAVELVRKIIVENKILIDPIVDIKLLNTHFIILGEVNRPGKYDFFKNNLNILEAIGMAGDLTINGERKKIKVLRNKISSDKSRFKKIFSVDLTSSDFINSDAFQILSGDIIIVNPNSSRIKNAGIIGNSGTLLSLLSFVLSSIIVISN
;
A
#
# COMPACT_ATOMS: atom_id res chain seq x y z
N MET A 1 -38.89 3.20 49.29
CA MET A 1 -37.62 3.88 49.63
C MET A 1 -36.49 3.11 48.96
N LEU A 2 -35.95 3.61 47.87
CA LEU A 2 -34.73 3.04 47.32
C LEU A 2 -33.57 3.33 48.29
N GLY A 3 -33.00 2.30 48.86
CA GLY A 3 -31.96 2.42 49.85
C GLY A 3 -30.70 3.07 49.21
N ARG A 4 -29.91 3.76 50.01
CA ARG A 4 -28.64 4.48 49.62
C ARG A 4 -27.69 3.59 48.77
N ASN A 5 -27.81 2.29 48.90
CA ASN A 5 -27.01 1.29 48.13
C ASN A 5 -27.51 1.05 46.69
N SER A 6 -28.83 1.27 46.41
CA SER A 6 -29.37 1.11 45.06
C SER A 6 -29.03 2.30 44.17
N LEU A 7 -28.87 3.50 44.74
CA LEU A 7 -28.44 4.69 44.00
C LEU A 7 -26.97 4.55 43.52
N GLY A 8 -26.11 3.97 44.36
CA GLY A 8 -24.72 3.67 44.00
C GLY A 8 -24.59 2.64 42.87
N LEU A 9 -25.46 1.62 42.88
CA LEU A 9 -25.51 0.59 41.84
C LEU A 9 -25.95 1.17 40.48
N ILE A 10 -26.97 2.05 40.50
CA ILE A 10 -27.46 2.73 39.29
C ILE A 10 -26.40 3.65 38.71
N LEU A 11 -25.72 4.43 39.53
CA LEU A 11 -24.60 5.29 39.11
C LEU A 11 -23.44 4.49 38.52
N PHE A 12 -23.11 3.34 39.09
CA PHE A 12 -22.07 2.44 38.59
C PHE A 12 -22.49 1.82 37.24
N ILE A 13 -23.72 1.44 37.05
CA ILE A 13 -24.25 0.94 35.77
C ILE A 13 -24.21 2.02 34.70
N ILE A 14 -24.61 3.26 35.02
CA ILE A 14 -24.53 4.38 34.06
C ILE A 14 -23.08 4.68 33.65
N ALA A 15 -22.10 4.56 34.54
CA ALA A 15 -20.68 4.75 34.24
C ALA A 15 -20.12 3.72 33.25
N LEU A 16 -20.71 2.52 33.14
CA LEU A 16 -20.33 1.47 32.20
C LEU A 16 -20.73 1.77 30.74
N PHE A 17 -21.67 2.70 30.50
CA PHE A 17 -22.14 3.07 29.15
C PHE A 17 -21.33 4.19 28.47
N TYR A 18 -20.30 4.76 29.10
CA TYR A 18 -19.48 5.84 28.54
C TYR A 18 -18.36 5.36 27.57
N ASN A 19 -18.54 4.23 26.88
CA ASN A 19 -17.56 3.77 25.90
C ASN A 19 -18.10 3.88 24.46
N CYS A 20 -18.39 5.10 24.01
CA CYS A 20 -18.78 5.32 22.63
C CYS A 20 -17.52 5.66 21.78
N SER A 21 -17.23 4.89 20.75
CA SER A 21 -16.29 5.31 19.69
C SER A 21 -16.84 6.60 19.07
N THR A 22 -16.03 7.64 19.03
CA THR A 22 -16.48 8.92 18.47
C THR A 22 -16.58 8.81 16.95
N LYS A 23 -17.65 9.37 16.37
CA LYS A 23 -17.87 9.48 14.92
C LYS A 23 -16.61 10.02 14.19
N LYS A 24 -15.84 10.89 14.87
CA LYS A 24 -14.59 11.48 14.39
C LYS A 24 -13.45 10.47 14.12
N ASP A 25 -13.51 9.26 14.64
CA ASP A 25 -12.48 8.24 14.42
C ASP A 25 -12.73 7.42 13.15
N VAL A 26 -13.90 7.58 12.52
CA VAL A 26 -14.35 6.75 11.38
C VAL A 26 -14.47 7.52 10.06
N LEU A 27 -14.51 8.84 10.11
CA LEU A 27 -14.66 9.67 8.92
C LEU A 27 -13.29 10.06 8.35
N TYR A 28 -13.24 10.14 7.03
CA TYR A 28 -12.09 10.68 6.29
C TYR A 28 -12.16 12.21 6.20
N VAL A 29 -11.00 12.86 6.10
CA VAL A 29 -10.82 14.26 5.66
C VAL A 29 -11.83 15.22 6.29
N GLN A 30 -11.74 15.41 7.63
CA GLN A 30 -12.74 16.14 8.39
C GLN A 30 -12.47 17.63 8.54
N ASP A 31 -11.30 18.10 8.13
CA ASP A 31 -10.75 19.44 8.31
C ASP A 31 -10.74 20.30 7.04
N VAL A 32 -11.33 19.80 5.94
CA VAL A 32 -11.33 20.50 4.64
C VAL A 32 -12.47 21.49 4.55
N SER A 33 -12.17 22.71 4.09
CA SER A 33 -13.18 23.64 3.60
C SER A 33 -13.37 23.46 2.08
N ASP A 34 -14.60 23.66 1.58
CA ASP A 34 -14.99 23.41 0.16
C ASP A 34 -14.19 24.21 -0.90
N LYS A 35 -13.22 25.04 -0.46
CA LYS A 35 -12.45 25.94 -1.33
C LYS A 35 -10.94 25.75 -1.26
N GLU A 36 -10.45 24.77 -0.53
CA GLU A 36 -9.02 24.53 -0.41
C GLU A 36 -8.46 23.80 -1.63
N LEU A 37 -7.35 24.33 -2.17
CA LEU A 37 -6.61 23.71 -3.26
C LEU A 37 -5.32 23.11 -2.69
N TYR A 38 -5.12 21.84 -2.94
CA TYR A 38 -3.90 21.11 -2.53
C TYR A 38 -3.00 20.93 -3.74
N ASN A 39 -1.73 21.32 -3.60
CA ASN A 39 -0.73 21.08 -4.64
C ASN A 39 -0.17 19.66 -4.46
N VAL A 40 -0.61 18.74 -5.31
CA VAL A 40 -0.16 17.35 -5.28
C VAL A 40 1.05 17.22 -6.20
N SER A 41 2.21 16.88 -5.62
CA SER A 41 3.40 16.46 -6.38
C SER A 41 3.51 14.94 -6.36
N TYR A 42 3.93 14.36 -7.50
CA TYR A 42 4.18 12.93 -7.59
C TYR A 42 5.67 12.69 -7.81
N ASP A 43 6.25 11.82 -7.00
CA ASP A 43 7.61 11.36 -7.16
C ASP A 43 7.72 10.41 -8.37
N GLU A 44 8.79 10.54 -9.13
CA GLU A 44 9.10 9.54 -10.16
C GLU A 44 9.58 8.25 -9.53
N TYR A 45 8.99 7.12 -9.97
CA TYR A 45 9.41 5.81 -9.54
C TYR A 45 10.85 5.53 -9.99
N LYS A 46 11.67 5.02 -9.09
CA LYS A 46 13.04 4.56 -9.38
C LYS A 46 13.06 3.04 -9.42
N ILE A 47 13.63 2.50 -10.47
CA ILE A 47 13.78 1.06 -10.69
C ILE A 47 14.52 0.43 -9.51
N GLN A 48 13.99 -0.68 -9.01
CA GLN A 48 14.50 -1.42 -7.86
C GLN A 48 14.91 -2.84 -8.27
N LEU A 49 15.58 -3.54 -7.35
CA LEU A 49 15.84 -4.98 -7.54
C LEU A 49 14.52 -5.75 -7.65
N ASP A 50 14.57 -6.85 -8.39
CA ASP A 50 13.42 -7.72 -8.66
C ASP A 50 12.31 -7.07 -9.50
N ASP A 51 12.47 -5.81 -9.94
CA ASP A 51 11.60 -5.24 -10.96
C ASP A 51 11.73 -6.02 -12.28
N VAL A 52 10.61 -6.17 -12.96
CA VAL A 52 10.55 -6.81 -14.28
C VAL A 52 10.17 -5.77 -15.31
N LEU A 53 11.07 -5.47 -16.21
CA LEU A 53 10.92 -4.47 -17.25
C LEU A 53 10.53 -5.12 -18.57
N LYS A 54 9.49 -4.61 -19.21
CA LYS A 54 9.25 -4.85 -20.63
C LYS A 54 9.97 -3.77 -21.42
N ILE A 55 10.93 -4.13 -22.23
CA ILE A 55 11.64 -3.24 -23.13
C ILE A 55 11.21 -3.55 -24.55
N SER A 56 10.72 -2.55 -25.26
CA SER A 56 10.32 -2.65 -26.65
C SER A 56 11.11 -1.66 -27.48
N ILE A 57 11.69 -2.11 -28.57
CA ILE A 57 12.49 -1.30 -29.48
C ILE A 57 11.82 -1.29 -30.84
N LEU A 58 11.57 -0.12 -31.36
CA LEU A 58 11.01 0.09 -32.70
C LEU A 58 12.03 0.86 -33.55
N SER A 59 12.07 0.57 -34.83
CA SER A 59 12.87 1.28 -35.82
C SER A 59 12.02 1.50 -37.07
N LYS A 60 12.49 2.36 -37.97
CA LYS A 60 11.87 2.56 -39.31
C LYS A 60 11.87 1.28 -40.13
N ASP A 61 12.84 0.42 -39.92
CA ASP A 61 12.89 -0.93 -40.51
C ASP A 61 12.51 -1.97 -39.44
N PRO A 62 11.28 -2.53 -39.45
CA PRO A 62 10.83 -3.49 -38.47
C PRO A 62 11.63 -4.79 -38.43
N GLU A 63 12.24 -5.21 -39.54
CA GLU A 63 13.00 -6.46 -39.59
C GLU A 63 14.26 -6.37 -38.72
N THR A 64 14.87 -5.21 -38.59
CA THR A 64 16.05 -4.97 -37.75
C THR A 64 15.76 -5.02 -36.26
N THR A 65 14.49 -5.00 -35.86
CA THR A 65 14.07 -4.96 -34.45
C THR A 65 13.47 -6.27 -33.94
N LEU A 66 13.33 -7.28 -34.80
CA LEU A 66 12.77 -8.59 -34.44
C LEU A 66 13.57 -9.28 -33.33
N GLU A 67 14.89 -9.14 -33.36
CA GLU A 67 15.80 -9.71 -32.38
C GLU A 67 15.58 -9.13 -30.96
N PHE A 68 15.17 -7.87 -30.87
CA PHE A 68 14.97 -7.14 -29.60
C PHE A 68 13.55 -7.29 -29.05
N ASN A 69 12.59 -7.76 -29.86
CA ASN A 69 11.19 -7.93 -29.49
C ASN A 69 10.78 -9.42 -29.60
N PRO A 70 11.40 -10.33 -28.81
CA PRO A 70 11.00 -11.73 -28.86
C PRO A 70 9.53 -11.85 -28.45
N SER A 71 8.71 -12.43 -29.31
CA SER A 71 7.31 -12.80 -29.08
C SER A 71 6.22 -11.88 -29.66
N ALA A 72 6.30 -11.56 -30.95
CA ALA A 72 5.08 -11.16 -31.68
C ALA A 72 4.25 -12.38 -32.14
N SER A 73 4.67 -13.62 -31.93
CA SER A 73 4.03 -14.83 -32.41
C SER A 73 3.14 -15.48 -31.36
N ASN A 74 1.82 -15.33 -31.54
CA ASN A 74 0.73 -16.25 -31.14
C ASN A 74 0.68 -16.80 -29.71
N VAL A 75 1.15 -16.05 -28.70
CA VAL A 75 1.08 -16.51 -27.31
C VAL A 75 0.04 -15.70 -26.56
N THR A 76 -0.81 -16.40 -25.85
CA THR A 76 -1.77 -15.89 -24.89
C THR A 76 -1.10 -14.79 -24.04
N ASN A 77 -1.63 -13.56 -24.09
CA ASN A 77 -1.13 -12.42 -23.31
C ASN A 77 -1.46 -12.58 -21.81
N SER A 78 -1.11 -13.72 -21.20
CA SER A 78 -1.24 -13.87 -19.77
C SER A 78 -0.13 -13.08 -19.07
N LYS A 79 -0.43 -12.56 -17.87
CA LYS A 79 0.52 -11.79 -17.06
C LYS A 79 1.78 -12.60 -16.77
N GLU A 80 1.64 -13.90 -16.53
CA GLU A 80 2.73 -14.81 -16.22
C GLU A 80 3.73 -14.89 -17.37
N ILE A 81 3.24 -14.97 -18.61
CA ILE A 81 4.07 -15.02 -19.81
C ILE A 81 4.78 -13.68 -20.04
N LEU A 82 4.07 -12.56 -19.81
CA LEU A 82 4.69 -11.24 -19.91
C LEU A 82 5.81 -11.05 -18.86
N LEU A 83 5.61 -11.53 -17.63
CA LEU A 83 6.63 -11.49 -16.58
C LEU A 83 7.82 -12.40 -16.93
N TYR A 84 7.57 -13.59 -17.47
CA TYR A 84 8.62 -14.52 -17.85
C TYR A 84 9.50 -13.98 -19.00
N ASN A 85 8.91 -13.27 -19.93
CA ASN A 85 9.60 -12.65 -21.07
C ASN A 85 10.16 -11.26 -20.77
N GLY A 86 9.97 -10.74 -19.56
CA GLY A 86 10.51 -9.44 -19.11
C GLY A 86 11.96 -9.55 -18.69
N TYR A 87 12.63 -8.40 -18.64
CA TYR A 87 14.00 -8.27 -18.13
C TYR A 87 13.97 -8.01 -16.63
N GLN A 88 14.33 -9.01 -15.83
CA GLN A 88 14.39 -8.86 -14.37
C GLN A 88 15.66 -8.12 -13.95
N VAL A 89 15.51 -7.14 -13.06
CA VAL A 89 16.64 -6.43 -12.42
C VAL A 89 17.25 -7.35 -11.36
N ASN A 90 18.50 -7.76 -11.59
CA ASN A 90 19.20 -8.70 -10.72
C ASN A 90 19.74 -8.02 -9.44
N GLN A 91 20.37 -8.81 -8.55
CA GLN A 91 20.89 -8.34 -7.26
C GLN A 91 22.01 -7.29 -7.39
N ASN A 92 22.63 -7.16 -8.56
CA ASN A 92 23.63 -6.13 -8.87
C ASN A 92 23.01 -4.86 -9.47
N GLY A 93 21.68 -4.81 -9.62
CA GLY A 93 20.96 -3.70 -10.23
C GLY A 93 21.00 -3.69 -11.75
N ASN A 94 21.40 -4.83 -12.37
CA ASN A 94 21.53 -4.95 -13.82
C ASN A 94 20.37 -5.73 -14.42
N ILE A 95 20.02 -5.40 -15.66
CA ILE A 95 19.27 -6.26 -16.57
C ILE A 95 20.22 -6.90 -17.57
N ASN A 96 19.94 -8.15 -17.98
CA ASN A 96 20.69 -8.79 -19.08
C ASN A 96 19.92 -8.58 -20.38
N PHE A 97 20.32 -7.58 -21.14
CA PHE A 97 19.66 -7.22 -22.38
C PHE A 97 20.29 -7.96 -23.56
N SER A 98 19.47 -8.70 -24.31
CA SER A 98 19.91 -9.50 -25.46
C SER A 98 20.79 -8.67 -26.41
N SER A 99 21.87 -9.24 -26.94
CA SER A 99 22.80 -8.62 -27.90
C SER A 99 23.64 -7.45 -27.36
N ILE A 100 23.34 -6.89 -26.18
CA ILE A 100 24.08 -5.76 -25.58
C ILE A 100 24.82 -6.21 -24.31
N GLY A 101 24.25 -7.17 -23.56
CA GLY A 101 24.79 -7.64 -22.30
C GLY A 101 24.16 -6.94 -21.08
N GLU A 102 24.92 -6.80 -20.01
CA GLU A 102 24.43 -6.25 -18.75
C GLU A 102 24.35 -4.72 -18.78
N ILE A 103 23.20 -4.18 -18.39
CA ILE A 103 22.92 -2.75 -18.27
C ILE A 103 22.50 -2.44 -16.83
N ASN A 104 23.18 -1.55 -16.13
CA ASN A 104 22.80 -1.12 -14.79
C ASN A 104 21.65 -0.12 -14.86
N VAL A 105 20.49 -0.48 -14.28
CA VAL A 105 19.27 0.32 -14.32
C VAL A 105 18.74 0.68 -12.92
N GLU A 106 19.30 0.10 -11.86
CA GLU A 106 18.85 0.36 -10.50
C GLU A 106 19.00 1.84 -10.13
N GLY A 107 17.95 2.41 -9.54
CA GLY A 107 17.90 3.80 -9.09
C GLY A 107 17.62 4.81 -10.20
N LEU A 108 17.57 4.39 -11.48
CA LEU A 108 17.13 5.22 -12.59
C LEU A 108 15.61 5.35 -12.60
N THR A 109 15.09 6.48 -13.08
CA THR A 109 13.68 6.57 -13.47
C THR A 109 13.48 5.82 -14.79
N ILE A 110 12.21 5.53 -15.14
CA ILE A 110 11.91 4.88 -16.44
C ILE A 110 12.43 5.74 -17.60
N ILE A 111 12.28 7.06 -17.52
CA ILE A 111 12.77 7.99 -18.54
C ILE A 111 14.30 7.90 -18.69
N GLN A 112 15.03 7.90 -17.57
CA GLN A 112 16.48 7.75 -17.57
C GLN A 112 16.94 6.40 -18.12
N ALA A 113 16.22 5.32 -17.80
CA ALA A 113 16.50 4.00 -18.35
C ALA A 113 16.26 3.93 -19.87
N VAL A 114 15.20 4.55 -20.37
CA VAL A 114 14.93 4.68 -21.82
C VAL A 114 16.09 5.38 -22.52
N GLU A 115 16.53 6.53 -22.01
CA GLU A 115 17.63 7.29 -22.60
C GLU A 115 18.97 6.49 -22.54
N LEU A 116 19.22 5.78 -21.44
CA LEU A 116 20.41 4.93 -21.31
C LEU A 116 20.42 3.81 -22.36
N VAL A 117 19.32 3.05 -22.47
CA VAL A 117 19.22 1.94 -23.45
C VAL A 117 19.33 2.47 -24.88
N ARG A 118 18.63 3.58 -25.19
CA ARG A 118 18.72 4.23 -26.50
C ARG A 118 20.16 4.64 -26.83
N LYS A 119 20.85 5.28 -25.90
CA LYS A 119 22.23 5.71 -26.06
C LYS A 119 23.16 4.52 -26.39
N ILE A 120 23.04 3.43 -25.62
CA ILE A 120 23.86 2.22 -25.81
C ILE A 120 23.63 1.62 -27.21
N ILE A 121 22.37 1.55 -27.66
CA ILE A 121 22.03 1.01 -28.99
C ILE A 121 22.66 1.84 -30.11
N VAL A 122 22.62 3.18 -29.99
CA VAL A 122 23.16 4.09 -31.01
C VAL A 122 24.71 4.07 -30.99
N GLU A 123 25.34 4.11 -29.82
CA GLU A 123 26.79 4.10 -29.68
C GLU A 123 27.42 2.80 -30.21
N ASN A 124 26.77 1.67 -29.97
CA ASN A 124 27.22 0.38 -30.54
C ASN A 124 26.83 0.20 -32.03
N LYS A 125 26.22 1.21 -32.66
CA LYS A 125 25.84 1.21 -34.09
C LYS A 125 24.86 0.07 -34.45
N ILE A 126 24.06 -0.37 -33.48
CA ILE A 126 23.08 -1.45 -33.69
C ILE A 126 21.91 -0.94 -34.51
N LEU A 127 21.36 0.24 -34.13
CA LEU A 127 20.28 0.94 -34.83
C LEU A 127 20.59 2.44 -34.90
N ILE A 128 20.19 3.10 -35.99
CA ILE A 128 20.50 4.53 -36.21
C ILE A 128 19.54 5.45 -35.41
N ASP A 129 18.27 5.13 -35.38
CA ASP A 129 17.21 5.95 -34.75
C ASP A 129 16.18 5.07 -34.04
N PRO A 130 16.56 4.38 -32.94
CA PRO A 130 15.66 3.52 -32.20
C PRO A 130 14.66 4.31 -31.36
N ILE A 131 13.40 3.87 -31.36
CA ILE A 131 12.39 4.28 -30.39
C ILE A 131 12.38 3.20 -29.30
N VAL A 132 12.71 3.57 -28.08
CA VAL A 132 12.75 2.67 -26.93
C VAL A 132 11.56 2.97 -26.03
N ASP A 133 10.76 1.97 -25.68
CA ASP A 133 9.68 2.02 -24.68
C ASP A 133 9.99 1.03 -23.56
N ILE A 134 9.95 1.50 -22.31
CA ILE A 134 10.17 0.66 -21.11
C ILE A 134 8.95 0.76 -20.21
N LYS A 135 8.38 -0.41 -19.86
CA LYS A 135 7.26 -0.52 -18.92
C LYS A 135 7.60 -1.47 -17.78
N LEU A 136 7.21 -1.09 -16.57
CA LEU A 136 7.31 -1.96 -15.40
C LEU A 136 6.11 -2.92 -15.38
N LEU A 137 6.39 -4.23 -15.32
CA LEU A 137 5.36 -5.28 -15.44
C LEU A 137 4.81 -5.76 -14.10
N ASN A 138 5.60 -5.66 -13.03
CA ASN A 138 5.27 -6.23 -11.73
C ASN A 138 4.92 -5.19 -10.66
N THR A 139 4.37 -4.05 -11.08
CA THR A 139 3.90 -3.01 -10.15
C THR A 139 2.83 -3.57 -9.23
N HIS A 140 3.07 -3.46 -7.92
CA HIS A 140 2.13 -3.93 -6.90
C HIS A 140 2.34 -3.19 -5.58
N PHE A 141 1.31 -3.21 -4.75
CA PHE A 141 1.41 -2.91 -3.33
C PHE A 141 0.78 -4.04 -2.51
N ILE A 142 1.08 -4.06 -1.22
CA ILE A 142 0.47 -5.00 -0.27
C ILE A 142 -0.29 -4.18 0.76
N ILE A 143 -1.51 -4.58 1.08
CA ILE A 143 -2.29 -3.98 2.16
C ILE A 143 -2.70 -5.05 3.17
N LEU A 144 -2.45 -4.78 4.44
CA LEU A 144 -2.64 -5.71 5.56
C LEU A 144 -3.42 -5.05 6.70
N GLY A 145 -4.09 -5.89 7.48
CA GLY A 145 -4.78 -5.49 8.70
C GLY A 145 -6.27 -5.23 8.50
N GLU A 146 -6.80 -4.19 9.11
CA GLU A 146 -8.24 -3.88 9.20
C GLU A 146 -8.77 -3.21 7.93
N VAL A 147 -8.68 -3.94 6.81
CA VAL A 147 -9.33 -3.64 5.52
C VAL A 147 -10.26 -4.79 5.15
N ASN A 148 -11.23 -4.54 4.28
CA ASN A 148 -12.20 -5.58 3.92
C ASN A 148 -11.57 -6.72 3.12
N ARG A 149 -10.55 -6.45 2.32
CA ARG A 149 -9.84 -7.44 1.50
C ARG A 149 -8.33 -7.22 1.59
N PRO A 150 -7.66 -7.73 2.63
CA PRO A 150 -6.21 -7.66 2.72
C PRO A 150 -5.56 -8.55 1.65
N GLY A 151 -4.42 -8.11 1.11
CA GLY A 151 -3.73 -8.86 0.07
C GLY A 151 -2.73 -8.05 -0.73
N LYS A 152 -2.22 -8.67 -1.79
CA LYS A 152 -1.37 -8.05 -2.81
C LYS A 152 -2.26 -7.56 -3.96
N TYR A 153 -2.03 -6.33 -4.39
CA TYR A 153 -2.77 -5.68 -5.48
C TYR A 153 -1.81 -5.21 -6.54
N ASP A 154 -2.04 -5.65 -7.76
CA ASP A 154 -1.32 -5.14 -8.94
C ASP A 154 -1.99 -3.87 -9.45
N PHE A 155 -1.20 -2.94 -9.97
CA PHE A 155 -1.70 -1.72 -10.58
C PHE A 155 -0.86 -1.30 -11.78
N PHE A 156 -1.45 -0.50 -12.68
CA PHE A 156 -0.80 -0.05 -13.91
C PHE A 156 -0.82 1.48 -14.06
N LYS A 157 -1.15 2.18 -12.97
CA LYS A 157 -1.26 3.62 -12.93
C LYS A 157 0.03 4.21 -12.33
N ASN A 158 0.64 5.21 -12.98
CA ASN A 158 1.85 5.84 -12.47
C ASN A 158 1.62 6.63 -11.17
N ASN A 159 0.41 7.18 -11.01
CA ASN A 159 0.05 8.08 -9.90
C ASN A 159 -1.08 7.46 -9.06
N LEU A 160 -0.85 6.28 -8.50
CA LEU A 160 -1.79 5.67 -7.55
C LEU A 160 -1.66 6.40 -6.20
N ASN A 161 -2.78 6.85 -5.64
CA ASN A 161 -2.78 7.45 -4.31
C ASN A 161 -3.27 6.47 -3.23
N ILE A 162 -3.03 6.80 -1.96
CA ILE A 162 -3.36 5.93 -0.83
C ILE A 162 -4.87 5.65 -0.70
N LEU A 163 -5.74 6.62 -1.06
CA LEU A 163 -7.19 6.40 -1.02
C LEU A 163 -7.64 5.42 -2.10
N GLU A 164 -7.06 5.52 -3.30
CA GLU A 164 -7.31 4.55 -4.37
C GLU A 164 -6.84 3.15 -3.98
N ALA A 165 -5.66 3.05 -3.37
CA ALA A 165 -5.13 1.76 -2.88
C ALA A 165 -6.04 1.13 -1.81
N ILE A 166 -6.55 1.93 -0.87
CA ILE A 166 -7.52 1.50 0.13
C ILE A 166 -8.84 1.09 -0.53
N GLY A 167 -9.31 1.87 -1.51
CA GLY A 167 -10.51 1.55 -2.29
C GLY A 167 -10.40 0.22 -3.04
N MET A 168 -9.23 -0.11 -3.60
CA MET A 168 -8.97 -1.42 -4.22
C MET A 168 -9.11 -2.56 -3.21
N ALA A 169 -8.75 -2.34 -1.95
CA ALA A 169 -8.92 -3.29 -0.85
C ALA A 169 -10.35 -3.32 -0.26
N GLY A 170 -11.30 -2.58 -0.86
CA GLY A 170 -12.69 -2.52 -0.44
C GLY A 170 -12.94 -1.66 0.80
N ASP A 171 -12.08 -0.68 1.04
CA ASP A 171 -12.09 0.24 2.18
C ASP A 171 -11.61 -0.38 3.52
N LEU A 172 -11.36 0.50 4.51
CA LEU A 172 -11.06 0.08 5.86
C LEU A 172 -12.33 -0.49 6.53
N THR A 173 -12.15 -1.49 7.40
CA THR A 173 -13.24 -1.91 8.27
C THR A 173 -13.57 -0.79 9.27
N ILE A 174 -14.74 -0.89 9.94
CA ILE A 174 -15.11 0.03 11.02
C ILE A 174 -14.10 0.01 12.17
N ASN A 175 -13.35 -1.08 12.30
CA ASN A 175 -12.33 -1.29 13.32
C ASN A 175 -10.95 -0.77 12.91
N GLY A 176 -10.76 -0.29 11.68
CA GLY A 176 -9.48 0.20 11.20
C GLY A 176 -9.09 1.55 11.83
N GLU A 177 -7.83 1.67 12.25
CA GLU A 177 -7.26 2.91 12.78
C GLU A 177 -6.89 3.85 11.64
N ARG A 178 -7.73 4.87 11.39
CA ARG A 178 -7.57 5.83 10.30
C ARG A 178 -6.49 6.88 10.55
N LYS A 179 -6.18 7.15 11.83
CA LYS A 179 -5.22 8.19 12.21
C LYS A 179 -3.77 7.75 12.13
N LYS A 180 -3.48 6.44 12.03
CA LYS A 180 -2.12 5.90 12.11
C LYS A 180 -1.91 4.76 11.13
N ILE A 181 -2.24 5.00 9.87
CA ILE A 181 -1.92 4.04 8.80
C ILE A 181 -0.42 4.12 8.53
N LYS A 182 0.24 2.96 8.46
CA LYS A 182 1.67 2.88 8.17
C LYS A 182 1.88 2.50 6.72
N VAL A 183 2.76 3.23 6.04
CA VAL A 183 3.25 2.88 4.70
C VAL A 183 4.75 2.59 4.81
N LEU A 184 5.14 1.36 4.51
CA LEU A 184 6.53 0.92 4.49
C LEU A 184 7.01 0.93 3.04
N ARG A 185 8.01 1.74 2.75
CA ARG A 185 8.56 1.93 1.41
C ARG A 185 10.04 1.60 1.37
N ASN A 186 10.46 0.86 0.35
CA ASN A 186 11.88 0.69 0.07
C ASN A 186 12.44 2.02 -0.46
N LYS A 187 13.59 2.41 0.05
CA LYS A 187 14.35 3.57 -0.42
C LYS A 187 15.78 3.16 -0.71
N ILE A 188 16.34 3.72 -1.76
CA ILE A 188 17.74 3.55 -2.15
C ILE A 188 18.43 4.89 -1.93
N SER A 189 19.49 4.90 -1.15
CA SER A 189 20.34 6.08 -0.94
C SER A 189 21.26 6.32 -2.12
N SER A 190 21.85 7.50 -2.19
CA SER A 190 22.84 7.88 -3.22
C SER A 190 24.09 7.00 -3.22
N ASP A 191 24.43 6.41 -2.08
CA ASP A 191 25.52 5.43 -1.92
C ASP A 191 25.10 3.98 -2.22
N LYS A 192 23.89 3.80 -2.79
CA LYS A 192 23.25 2.50 -3.07
C LYS A 192 22.90 1.67 -1.82
N SER A 193 22.97 2.24 -0.62
CA SER A 193 22.42 1.56 0.56
C SER A 193 20.90 1.48 0.49
N ARG A 194 20.35 0.33 0.90
CA ARG A 194 18.91 0.04 0.86
C ARG A 194 18.35 0.06 2.27
N PHE A 195 17.25 0.76 2.47
CA PHE A 195 16.57 0.83 3.75
C PHE A 195 15.06 0.92 3.55
N LYS A 196 14.29 0.63 4.61
CA LYS A 196 12.85 0.83 4.63
C LYS A 196 12.51 2.11 5.36
N LYS A 197 11.81 3.03 4.71
CA LYS A 197 11.22 4.21 5.34
C LYS A 197 9.79 3.89 5.75
N ILE A 198 9.41 4.27 6.95
CA ILE A 198 8.06 4.11 7.47
C ILE A 198 7.44 5.49 7.57
N PHE A 199 6.30 5.65 6.91
CA PHE A 199 5.45 6.84 7.01
C PHE A 199 4.25 6.52 7.87
N SER A 200 3.78 7.52 8.62
CA SER A 200 2.51 7.49 9.34
C SER A 200 1.54 8.46 8.69
N VAL A 201 0.37 7.98 8.31
CA VAL A 201 -0.64 8.74 7.59
C VAL A 201 -1.91 8.82 8.44
N ASP A 202 -2.42 10.05 8.62
CA ASP A 202 -3.72 10.31 9.24
C ASP A 202 -4.74 10.64 8.14
N LEU A 203 -5.62 9.70 7.83
CA LEU A 203 -6.66 9.90 6.81
C LEU A 203 -7.85 10.74 7.31
N THR A 204 -7.88 11.10 8.59
CA THR A 204 -8.94 11.96 9.15
C THR A 204 -8.66 13.45 8.96
N SER A 205 -7.40 13.81 8.66
CA SER A 205 -6.95 15.15 8.32
C SER A 205 -6.57 15.22 6.84
N SER A 206 -6.68 16.38 6.22
CA SER A 206 -6.25 16.63 4.83
C SER A 206 -4.73 16.70 4.65
N ASP A 207 -3.97 16.84 5.73
CA ASP A 207 -2.51 16.99 5.70
C ASP A 207 -1.79 15.86 4.98
N PHE A 208 -2.39 14.65 4.95
CA PHE A 208 -1.78 13.51 4.26
C PHE A 208 -1.63 13.72 2.75
N ILE A 209 -2.43 14.62 2.15
CA ILE A 209 -2.36 14.94 0.71
C ILE A 209 -0.99 15.50 0.33
N ASN A 210 -0.34 16.22 1.27
CA ASN A 210 0.99 16.80 1.08
C ASN A 210 2.13 15.87 1.54
N SER A 211 1.82 14.65 1.99
CA SER A 211 2.83 13.71 2.49
C SER A 211 3.45 12.89 1.36
N ASP A 212 4.74 12.49 1.51
CA ASP A 212 5.41 11.53 0.60
C ASP A 212 4.65 10.19 0.48
N ALA A 213 3.78 9.87 1.44
CA ALA A 213 2.99 8.65 1.44
C ALA A 213 1.61 8.80 0.78
N PHE A 214 1.27 9.98 0.28
CA PHE A 214 0.04 10.18 -0.51
C PHE A 214 0.07 9.33 -1.77
N GLN A 215 1.18 9.36 -2.50
CA GLN A 215 1.43 8.48 -3.64
C GLN A 215 1.89 7.10 -3.16
N ILE A 216 1.28 6.05 -3.68
CA ILE A 216 1.70 4.66 -3.48
C ILE A 216 2.60 4.25 -4.64
N LEU A 217 3.78 3.72 -4.30
CA LEU A 217 4.78 3.22 -5.23
C LEU A 217 4.80 1.69 -5.24
N SER A 218 5.38 1.12 -6.31
CA SER A 218 5.58 -0.34 -6.39
C SER A 218 6.44 -0.85 -5.22
N GLY A 219 5.99 -1.95 -4.61
CA GLY A 219 6.63 -2.55 -3.44
C GLY A 219 6.24 -1.94 -2.09
N ASP A 220 5.34 -0.94 -2.05
CA ASP A 220 4.83 -0.39 -0.78
C ASP A 220 4.01 -1.42 -0.02
N ILE A 221 4.13 -1.39 1.31
CA ILE A 221 3.30 -2.17 2.22
C ILE A 221 2.49 -1.20 3.09
N ILE A 222 1.17 -1.27 2.96
CA ILE A 222 0.21 -0.49 3.75
C ILE A 222 -0.27 -1.35 4.91
N ILE A 223 -0.15 -0.86 6.14
CA ILE A 223 -0.59 -1.56 7.34
C ILE A 223 -1.65 -0.72 8.06
N VAL A 224 -2.84 -1.29 8.19
CA VAL A 224 -3.96 -0.71 8.93
C VAL A 224 -4.12 -1.48 10.24
N ASN A 225 -3.72 -0.88 11.33
CA ASN A 225 -3.88 -1.47 12.65
C ASN A 225 -5.35 -1.40 13.12
N PRO A 226 -5.77 -2.30 14.02
CA PRO A 226 -7.07 -2.17 14.68
C PRO A 226 -7.11 -0.93 15.59
N ASN A 227 -8.27 -0.28 15.63
CA ASN A 227 -8.50 0.84 16.53
C ASN A 227 -8.62 0.39 18.00
N SER A 228 -8.62 1.35 18.92
CA SER A 228 -8.67 1.10 20.36
C SER A 228 -9.95 0.35 20.80
N SER A 229 -11.07 0.54 20.12
CA SER A 229 -12.33 -0.14 20.41
C SER A 229 -12.22 -1.64 20.11
N ARG A 230 -11.61 -2.00 18.97
CA ARG A 230 -11.39 -3.41 18.60
C ARG A 230 -10.44 -4.11 19.58
N ILE A 231 -9.36 -3.43 19.98
CA ILE A 231 -8.38 -3.96 20.93
C ILE A 231 -9.03 -4.18 22.30
N LYS A 232 -9.83 -3.23 22.79
CA LYS A 232 -10.56 -3.38 24.06
C LYS A 232 -11.55 -4.55 24.02
N ASN A 233 -12.29 -4.70 22.91
CA ASN A 233 -13.26 -5.77 22.74
C ASN A 233 -12.62 -7.17 22.57
N ALA A 234 -11.36 -7.26 22.25
CA ALA A 234 -10.63 -8.53 22.20
C ALA A 234 -10.27 -9.07 23.60
N GLY A 235 -10.33 -8.25 24.66
CA GLY A 235 -10.10 -8.64 26.04
C GLY A 235 -11.37 -9.18 26.70
N ILE A 236 -11.20 -9.99 27.77
CA ILE A 236 -12.31 -10.57 28.56
C ILE A 236 -13.24 -9.47 29.11
N ILE A 237 -12.69 -8.32 29.50
CA ILE A 237 -13.42 -7.19 30.10
C ILE A 237 -14.11 -6.33 29.03
N GLY A 238 -13.64 -6.35 27.78
CA GLY A 238 -14.18 -5.55 26.67
C GLY A 238 -15.41 -6.15 26.00
N ASN A 239 -15.71 -7.41 26.24
CA ASN A 239 -16.89 -8.07 25.67
C ASN A 239 -18.08 -7.94 26.63
N SER A 240 -19.07 -7.12 26.23
CA SER A 240 -20.28 -6.90 27.04
C SER A 240 -21.01 -8.19 27.42
N GLY A 241 -20.95 -9.23 26.57
CA GLY A 241 -21.53 -10.54 26.84
C GLY A 241 -20.81 -11.27 28.00
N THR A 242 -19.49 -11.26 28.03
CA THR A 242 -18.71 -11.86 29.13
C THR A 242 -18.84 -11.08 30.42
N LEU A 243 -18.94 -9.75 30.35
CA LEU A 243 -19.17 -8.91 31.52
C LEU A 243 -20.58 -9.19 32.13
N LEU A 244 -21.59 -9.31 31.31
CA LEU A 244 -22.96 -9.66 31.73
C LEU A 244 -23.02 -11.07 32.34
N SER A 245 -22.32 -12.05 31.76
CA SER A 245 -22.30 -13.39 32.29
C SER A 245 -21.57 -13.46 33.65
N LEU A 246 -20.48 -12.72 33.83
CA LEU A 246 -19.79 -12.59 35.11
C LEU A 246 -20.66 -11.92 36.16
N LEU A 247 -21.33 -10.82 35.79
CA LEU A 247 -22.29 -10.15 36.69
C LEU A 247 -23.47 -11.07 37.10
N SER A 248 -24.03 -11.83 36.15
CA SER A 248 -25.06 -12.80 36.41
C SER A 248 -24.61 -13.91 37.36
N PHE A 249 -23.36 -14.39 37.16
CA PHE A 249 -22.77 -15.41 38.03
C PHE A 249 -22.56 -14.90 39.46
N VAL A 250 -22.05 -13.67 39.61
CA VAL A 250 -21.86 -13.05 40.92
C VAL A 250 -23.20 -12.82 41.62
N LEU A 251 -24.22 -12.30 40.91
CA LEU A 251 -25.54 -12.08 41.47
C LEU A 251 -26.19 -13.41 41.90
N SER A 252 -26.09 -14.47 41.08
CA SER A 252 -26.60 -15.79 41.44
C SER A 252 -25.91 -16.36 42.67
N SER A 253 -24.61 -16.18 42.78
CA SER A 253 -23.82 -16.65 43.93
C SER A 253 -24.23 -15.90 45.21
N ILE A 254 -24.49 -14.59 45.14
CA ILE A 254 -24.95 -13.79 46.30
C ILE A 254 -26.34 -14.25 46.76
N ILE A 255 -27.24 -14.53 45.82
CA ILE A 255 -28.61 -15.01 46.15
C ILE A 255 -28.55 -16.38 46.85
N VAL A 256 -27.70 -17.29 46.37
CA VAL A 256 -27.54 -18.65 46.96
C VAL A 256 -26.91 -18.58 48.36
N ILE A 257 -26.02 -17.62 48.64
CA ILE A 257 -25.38 -17.49 49.96
C ILE A 257 -26.28 -16.72 50.95
N SER A 258 -27.20 -15.89 50.44
CA SER A 258 -28.10 -15.10 51.30
C SER A 258 -29.41 -15.81 51.70
N ASN A 259 -29.65 -16.98 51.13
CA ASN A 259 -30.74 -17.88 51.50
C ASN A 259 -30.25 -19.02 52.37
#